data_34580e2895a8b06685e34b0bf6ec9d5b
#
_entry.id   34580e2895a8b06685e34b0bf6ec9d5b
#
_cell.length_a   1.000
_cell.length_b   1.000
_cell.length_c   1.000
_cell.angle_alpha   90.00
_cell.angle_beta   90.00
_cell.angle_gamma   90.00
#
_symmetry.space_group_name_H-M   'P 1'
#
loop_
_entity.id
_entity.type
_entity.pdbx_description
1 polymer ?
#
loop_
_entity_poly.entity_id
_entity_poly.type
_entity_poly.pdbx_seq_one_letter_code
_entity_poly.pdbx_strand_id
1 'polypeptide(L)'
;MTRAQARTTIAAVLVVLALLLGSQAAAQPVTFKDVKIRLNRGDKDRRLVDKSVDLVFDDSAKQLTVKGYEKPVTISYDDVEKAVFDVTTHMRGGAVGQLLVASGSVAGGVAGIIVEAKHVNDYWFYIGQKSGRYTVLEIPKELSPQVIDKAKATFGDRVSEYPTQQGEKIEKETLKDLQSKHSLKGDKKQHPIPEIKPDKALVVVVCPPLAARTSGKGIQYKLHANDKVVAVNKQGTYSFAYLDPGDYLLVAQSENASGLKVKLDAGKDYYFLQNTFMGVWKMRTSLSQQSREIVLHELSGAKYADWERK
;
A
#
# COMPACT_ATOMS: atom_id res chain seq x y z
N MET A 1 -32.65 -65.97 6.52
CA MET A 1 -32.80 -64.70 5.82
C MET A 1 -33.43 -64.94 4.46
N THR A 2 -34.64 -64.46 4.22
CA THR A 2 -35.34 -64.68 2.97
C THR A 2 -34.78 -63.75 1.88
N ARG A 3 -34.82 -64.19 0.59
CA ARG A 3 -34.37 -63.35 -0.55
C ARG A 3 -34.99 -61.96 -0.59
N ALA A 4 -36.17 -61.78 -0.01
CA ALA A 4 -36.85 -60.50 0.10
C ALA A 4 -36.16 -59.54 1.11
N GLN A 5 -35.74 -60.01 2.27
CA GLN A 5 -35.02 -59.25 3.29
C GLN A 5 -33.66 -58.76 2.80
N ALA A 6 -32.93 -59.63 2.03
CA ALA A 6 -31.63 -59.17 1.47
C ALA A 6 -31.79 -58.07 0.41
N ARG A 7 -32.86 -58.12 -0.40
CA ARG A 7 -33.11 -57.03 -1.40
C ARG A 7 -33.48 -55.71 -0.76
N THR A 8 -34.25 -55.72 0.34
CA THR A 8 -34.62 -54.51 1.07
C THR A 8 -33.41 -53.87 1.77
N THR A 9 -32.53 -54.73 2.33
CA THR A 9 -31.29 -54.22 3.00
C THR A 9 -30.31 -53.60 1.98
N ILE A 10 -30.15 -54.22 0.80
CA ILE A 10 -29.29 -53.69 -0.27
C ILE A 10 -29.85 -52.38 -0.81
N ALA A 11 -31.16 -52.26 -1.01
CA ALA A 11 -31.79 -51.02 -1.46
C ALA A 11 -31.62 -49.89 -0.43
N ALA A 12 -31.78 -50.18 0.87
CA ALA A 12 -31.59 -49.21 1.94
C ALA A 12 -30.14 -48.74 2.04
N VAL A 13 -29.16 -49.62 1.88
CA VAL A 13 -27.71 -49.26 1.90
C VAL A 13 -27.36 -48.41 0.68
N LEU A 14 -27.90 -48.69 -0.50
CA LEU A 14 -27.69 -47.91 -1.71
C LEU A 14 -28.30 -46.49 -1.61
N VAL A 15 -29.48 -46.36 -0.99
CA VAL A 15 -30.10 -45.04 -0.75
C VAL A 15 -29.30 -44.23 0.27
N VAL A 16 -28.82 -44.86 1.34
CA VAL A 16 -27.94 -44.18 2.33
C VAL A 16 -26.60 -43.81 1.70
N LEU A 17 -26.00 -44.65 0.87
CA LEU A 17 -24.77 -44.34 0.15
C LEU A 17 -24.99 -43.21 -0.88
N ALA A 18 -26.13 -43.19 -1.57
CA ALA A 18 -26.50 -42.09 -2.48
C ALA A 18 -26.78 -40.78 -1.74
N LEU A 19 -27.32 -40.83 -0.52
CA LEU A 19 -27.50 -39.67 0.35
C LEU A 19 -26.17 -39.22 0.94
N LEU A 20 -25.22 -40.08 1.20
CA LEU A 20 -23.86 -39.74 1.63
C LEU A 20 -22.99 -39.24 0.48
N LEU A 21 -23.26 -39.64 -0.76
CA LEU A 21 -22.67 -39.08 -1.99
C LEU A 21 -23.44 -37.87 -2.50
N GLY A 22 -24.61 -37.57 -1.88
CA GLY A 22 -25.48 -36.48 -2.21
C GLY A 22 -24.93 -35.17 -1.74
N SER A 23 -24.47 -34.40 -2.72
CA SER A 23 -24.22 -32.97 -2.69
C SER A 23 -23.10 -32.55 -1.74
N GLN A 24 -21.87 -32.74 -2.14
CA GLN A 24 -20.97 -31.62 -2.04
C GLN A 24 -21.57 -30.52 -2.93
N ALA A 25 -22.47 -29.71 -2.37
CA ALA A 25 -22.91 -28.51 -3.01
C ALA A 25 -21.59 -27.73 -3.27
N ALA A 26 -21.17 -27.69 -4.54
CA ALA A 26 -19.96 -26.98 -4.92
C ALA A 26 -20.09 -25.57 -4.35
N ALA A 27 -19.23 -25.20 -3.42
CA ALA A 27 -19.30 -23.91 -2.79
C ALA A 27 -19.28 -22.84 -3.89
N GLN A 28 -20.33 -22.03 -3.94
CA GLN A 28 -20.40 -21.01 -4.98
C GLN A 28 -19.25 -20.03 -4.81
N PRO A 29 -18.65 -19.56 -5.91
CA PRO A 29 -17.59 -18.57 -5.84
C PRO A 29 -18.04 -17.31 -5.10
N VAL A 30 -17.22 -16.84 -4.17
CA VAL A 30 -17.43 -15.57 -3.46
C VAL A 30 -16.86 -14.44 -4.30
N THR A 31 -17.67 -13.45 -4.64
CA THR A 31 -17.28 -12.33 -5.50
C THR A 31 -17.39 -11.02 -4.75
N PHE A 32 -16.30 -10.25 -4.73
CA PHE A 32 -16.24 -8.87 -4.25
C PHE A 32 -16.13 -7.94 -5.46
N LYS A 33 -17.11 -7.05 -5.60
CA LYS A 33 -17.20 -6.10 -6.71
C LYS A 33 -16.53 -4.76 -6.36
N ASP A 34 -16.28 -3.94 -7.39
CA ASP A 34 -15.74 -2.59 -7.24
C ASP A 34 -14.37 -2.50 -6.55
N VAL A 35 -13.61 -3.61 -6.57
CA VAL A 35 -12.20 -3.63 -6.21
C VAL A 35 -11.40 -2.95 -7.31
N LYS A 36 -10.36 -2.19 -6.98
CA LYS A 36 -9.50 -1.56 -7.99
C LYS A 36 -8.19 -2.30 -8.11
N ILE A 37 -7.80 -2.65 -9.33
CA ILE A 37 -6.46 -3.19 -9.58
C ILE A 37 -5.46 -2.05 -9.71
N ARG A 38 -4.34 -2.17 -8.98
CA ARG A 38 -3.20 -1.25 -9.06
C ARG A 38 -2.09 -1.90 -9.89
N LEU A 39 -1.84 -1.34 -11.05
CA LEU A 39 -0.76 -1.82 -11.93
C LEU A 39 0.59 -1.35 -11.44
N ASN A 40 1.61 -2.19 -11.66
CA ASN A 40 2.99 -1.82 -11.40
C ASN A 40 3.40 -0.64 -12.31
N ARG A 41 3.92 0.45 -11.74
CA ARG A 41 4.37 1.65 -12.46
C ARG A 41 5.55 1.40 -13.40
N GLY A 42 6.22 0.26 -13.28
CA GLY A 42 7.31 -0.18 -14.17
C GLY A 42 6.83 -0.69 -15.53
N ASP A 43 5.57 -1.06 -15.67
CA ASP A 43 5.00 -1.47 -16.95
C ASP A 43 4.90 -0.28 -17.90
N LYS A 44 5.15 -0.53 -19.19
CA LYS A 44 5.19 0.50 -20.25
C LYS A 44 3.90 1.32 -20.35
N ASP A 45 2.80 0.81 -19.85
CA ASP A 45 1.50 1.48 -19.76
C ASP A 45 1.37 2.24 -18.42
N ARG A 46 2.11 3.33 -18.33
CA ARG A 46 2.21 4.24 -17.16
C ARG A 46 0.92 4.98 -16.79
N ARG A 47 -0.21 4.62 -17.34
CA ARG A 47 -1.48 5.15 -16.87
C ARG A 47 -1.81 4.42 -15.57
N LEU A 48 -1.95 5.21 -14.50
CA LEU A 48 -2.61 4.77 -13.28
C LEU A 48 -4.07 4.43 -13.66
N VAL A 49 -4.28 3.23 -14.13
CA VAL A 49 -5.61 2.77 -14.50
C VAL A 49 -6.22 2.22 -13.22
N ASP A 50 -6.91 3.09 -12.48
CA ASP A 50 -7.88 2.68 -11.48
C ASP A 50 -9.04 1.99 -12.21
N LYS A 51 -8.86 0.75 -12.59
CA LYS A 51 -9.95 -0.05 -13.17
C LYS A 51 -10.64 -0.78 -12.07
N SER A 52 -11.95 -0.60 -12.00
CA SER A 52 -12.83 -1.45 -11.21
C SER A 52 -12.79 -2.86 -11.76
N VAL A 53 -12.62 -3.83 -10.88
CA VAL A 53 -12.51 -5.25 -11.17
C VAL A 53 -13.31 -6.03 -10.13
N ASP A 54 -13.67 -7.27 -10.45
CA ASP A 54 -14.24 -8.22 -9.51
C ASP A 54 -13.14 -9.14 -8.97
N LEU A 55 -13.05 -9.26 -7.66
CA LEU A 55 -12.20 -10.23 -6.97
C LEU A 55 -13.03 -11.47 -6.63
N VAL A 56 -12.70 -12.61 -7.22
CA VAL A 56 -13.46 -13.84 -7.11
C VAL A 56 -12.63 -14.92 -6.43
N PHE A 57 -13.11 -15.45 -5.31
CA PHE A 57 -12.58 -16.63 -4.64
C PHE A 57 -13.44 -17.84 -5.05
N ASP A 58 -12.87 -18.78 -5.77
CA ASP A 58 -13.50 -20.02 -6.17
C ASP A 58 -12.86 -21.19 -5.41
N ASP A 59 -13.52 -21.61 -4.33
CA ASP A 59 -13.02 -22.68 -3.47
C ASP A 59 -13.13 -24.04 -4.16
N SER A 60 -14.06 -24.21 -5.11
CA SER A 60 -14.22 -25.45 -5.85
C SER A 60 -13.10 -25.63 -6.87
N ALA A 61 -12.72 -24.58 -7.57
CA ALA A 61 -11.61 -24.57 -8.50
C ALA A 61 -10.25 -24.31 -7.82
N LYS A 62 -10.22 -23.98 -6.51
CA LYS A 62 -9.02 -23.57 -5.79
C LYS A 62 -8.27 -22.41 -6.46
N GLN A 63 -9.02 -21.40 -6.88
CA GLN A 63 -8.50 -20.27 -7.65
C GLN A 63 -9.02 -18.94 -7.14
N LEU A 64 -8.12 -17.96 -7.14
CA LEU A 64 -8.42 -16.54 -7.02
C LEU A 64 -8.39 -15.92 -8.41
N THR A 65 -9.43 -15.19 -8.79
CA THR A 65 -9.49 -14.55 -10.11
C THR A 65 -9.84 -13.08 -9.97
N VAL A 66 -9.07 -12.22 -10.64
CA VAL A 66 -9.37 -10.80 -10.82
C VAL A 66 -9.96 -10.63 -12.21
N LYS A 67 -11.26 -10.29 -12.30
CA LYS A 67 -12.03 -10.16 -13.55
C LYS A 67 -12.30 -8.67 -13.84
N GLY A 68 -12.47 -8.34 -15.13
CA GLY A 68 -12.79 -6.97 -15.55
C GLY A 68 -11.59 -6.15 -16.02
N TYR A 69 -10.39 -6.72 -15.98
CA TYR A 69 -9.21 -6.22 -16.64
C TYR A 69 -9.02 -6.91 -18.00
N GLU A 70 -8.18 -6.34 -18.91
CA GLU A 70 -8.00 -6.82 -20.31
C GLU A 70 -7.94 -8.35 -20.46
N LYS A 71 -7.19 -8.99 -19.56
CA LYS A 71 -7.20 -10.45 -19.38
C LYS A 71 -7.42 -10.76 -17.91
N PRO A 72 -8.31 -11.70 -17.55
CA PRO A 72 -8.45 -12.14 -16.18
C PRO A 72 -7.10 -12.60 -15.61
N VAL A 73 -6.78 -12.15 -14.42
CA VAL A 73 -5.63 -12.65 -13.66
C VAL A 73 -6.13 -13.79 -12.79
N THR A 74 -5.70 -15.02 -13.08
CA THR A 74 -6.06 -16.20 -12.30
C THR A 74 -4.83 -16.71 -11.55
N ILE A 75 -4.98 -16.94 -10.25
CA ILE A 75 -3.94 -17.39 -9.33
C ILE A 75 -4.45 -18.65 -8.63
N SER A 76 -3.74 -19.77 -8.76
CA SER A 76 -4.06 -20.95 -7.95
C SER A 76 -3.83 -20.64 -6.46
N TYR A 77 -4.68 -21.15 -5.57
CA TYR A 77 -4.50 -21.01 -4.13
C TYR A 77 -3.15 -21.57 -3.66
N ASP A 78 -2.68 -22.63 -4.32
CA ASP A 78 -1.39 -23.25 -4.01
C ASP A 78 -0.20 -22.39 -4.46
N ASP A 79 -0.39 -21.51 -5.45
CA ASP A 79 0.66 -20.60 -5.93
C ASP A 79 0.77 -19.33 -5.10
N VAL A 80 -0.22 -19.05 -4.24
CA VAL A 80 -0.13 -17.90 -3.31
C VAL A 80 0.95 -18.20 -2.26
N GLU A 81 2.00 -17.42 -2.26
CA GLU A 81 3.08 -17.47 -1.27
C GLU A 81 2.68 -16.70 0.00
N LYS A 82 2.16 -15.50 -0.20
CA LYS A 82 1.69 -14.62 0.89
C LYS A 82 0.61 -13.67 0.41
N ALA A 83 -0.22 -13.24 1.35
CA ALA A 83 -1.23 -12.21 1.16
C ALA A 83 -1.09 -11.17 2.29
N VAL A 84 -0.92 -9.89 1.94
CA VAL A 84 -0.69 -8.83 2.93
C VAL A 84 -1.77 -7.77 2.79
N PHE A 85 -2.44 -7.46 3.89
CA PHE A 85 -3.32 -6.31 4.01
C PHE A 85 -2.58 -5.16 4.67
N ASP A 86 -2.72 -3.97 4.10
CA ASP A 86 -2.09 -2.75 4.59
C ASP A 86 -3.02 -1.56 4.39
N VAL A 87 -2.82 -0.49 5.13
CA VAL A 87 -3.63 0.72 5.05
C VAL A 87 -2.72 1.92 4.87
N THR A 88 -2.86 2.65 3.78
CA THR A 88 -2.18 3.93 3.60
C THR A 88 -3.15 5.08 3.83
N THR A 89 -2.72 6.08 4.57
CA THR A 89 -3.51 7.30 4.76
C THR A 89 -2.94 8.42 3.94
N HIS A 90 -3.77 9.05 3.12
CA HIS A 90 -3.40 10.25 2.38
C HIS A 90 -4.47 11.33 2.52
N MET A 91 -4.09 12.57 2.22
CA MET A 91 -5.05 13.69 2.24
C MET A 91 -5.69 13.86 0.87
N ARG A 92 -7.02 13.75 0.83
CA ARG A 92 -7.82 14.01 -0.38
C ARG A 92 -8.53 15.35 -0.26
N GLY A 93 -8.54 16.16 -1.32
CA GLY A 93 -9.38 17.35 -1.41
C GLY A 93 -8.68 18.69 -1.52
N GLY A 94 -7.35 18.77 -1.38
CA GLY A 94 -6.65 20.06 -1.41
C GLY A 94 -6.62 20.77 -2.78
N ALA A 95 -6.66 20.06 -3.89
CA ALA A 95 -6.42 20.64 -5.21
C ALA A 95 -7.64 21.37 -5.82
N VAL A 96 -8.83 20.85 -5.64
CA VAL A 96 -10.04 21.44 -6.25
C VAL A 96 -10.51 22.70 -5.48
N GLY A 97 -10.43 22.68 -4.15
CA GLY A 97 -10.75 23.86 -3.33
C GLY A 97 -9.76 25.01 -3.55
N GLN A 98 -8.49 24.71 -3.83
CA GLN A 98 -7.45 25.71 -4.07
C GLN A 98 -7.48 26.32 -5.48
N LEU A 99 -7.97 25.57 -6.48
CA LEU A 99 -8.12 26.11 -7.83
C LEU A 99 -9.18 27.23 -7.88
N LEU A 100 -10.22 27.13 -7.06
CA LEU A 100 -11.24 28.17 -6.94
C LEU A 100 -10.75 29.42 -6.22
N VAL A 101 -9.80 29.29 -5.28
CA VAL A 101 -9.18 30.45 -4.59
C VAL A 101 -8.10 31.10 -5.45
N ALA A 102 -7.36 30.31 -6.23
CA ALA A 102 -6.28 30.82 -7.10
C ALA A 102 -6.78 31.47 -8.39
N SER A 103 -8.02 31.23 -8.80
CA SER A 103 -8.61 31.83 -10.02
C SER A 103 -9.10 33.27 -9.84
N GLY A 104 -8.84 33.91 -8.68
CA GLY A 104 -8.84 35.38 -8.54
C GLY A 104 -10.14 36.12 -8.86
N SER A 105 -11.29 35.50 -8.86
CA SER A 105 -12.55 36.23 -8.95
C SER A 105 -13.03 36.69 -7.57
N VAL A 106 -12.30 37.65 -6.99
CA VAL A 106 -12.76 38.44 -5.85
C VAL A 106 -13.59 39.60 -6.38
N ALA A 107 -14.80 39.31 -6.82
CA ALA A 107 -15.85 40.29 -6.94
C ALA A 107 -17.14 39.67 -6.41
N GLY A 108 -17.42 39.97 -5.14
CA GLY A 108 -18.68 39.56 -4.48
C GLY A 108 -18.50 38.43 -3.47
N GLY A 109 -18.45 38.82 -2.21
CA GLY A 109 -18.48 38.06 -0.98
C GLY A 109 -18.93 36.59 -1.00
N VAL A 110 -18.06 35.71 -1.45
CA VAL A 110 -18.25 34.29 -1.22
C VAL A 110 -17.38 33.92 -0.02
N ALA A 111 -18.05 33.65 1.11
CA ALA A 111 -17.42 33.00 2.25
C ALA A 111 -16.66 31.78 1.73
N GLY A 112 -15.33 31.82 1.87
CA GLY A 112 -14.46 30.76 1.37
C GLY A 112 -14.92 29.43 1.93
N ILE A 113 -15.36 28.52 1.08
CA ILE A 113 -15.57 27.13 1.45
C ILE A 113 -14.17 26.58 1.74
N ILE A 114 -13.80 26.54 2.98
CA ILE A 114 -12.65 25.79 3.45
C ILE A 114 -13.02 24.33 3.28
N VAL A 115 -12.65 23.73 2.16
CA VAL A 115 -12.75 22.30 2.00
C VAL A 115 -11.65 21.71 2.88
N GLU A 116 -12.02 21.29 4.07
CA GLU A 116 -11.12 20.56 4.96
C GLU A 116 -10.56 19.36 4.20
N ALA A 117 -9.24 19.29 4.15
CA ALA A 117 -8.57 18.13 3.58
C ALA A 117 -8.90 16.92 4.44
N LYS A 118 -9.70 16.00 3.92
CA LYS A 118 -10.04 14.75 4.62
C LYS A 118 -8.90 13.76 4.50
N HIS A 119 -8.54 13.16 5.63
CA HIS A 119 -7.73 11.96 5.62
C HIS A 119 -8.56 10.83 5.00
N VAL A 120 -8.04 10.22 3.96
CA VAL A 120 -8.63 9.09 3.27
C VAL A 120 -7.68 7.91 3.42
N ASN A 121 -8.23 6.78 3.80
CA ASN A 121 -7.48 5.54 3.89
C ASN A 121 -7.71 4.73 2.63
N ASP A 122 -6.62 4.31 1.99
CA ASP A 122 -6.63 3.28 0.96
C ASP A 122 -6.30 1.95 1.62
N TYR A 123 -7.12 0.94 1.40
CA TYR A 123 -6.95 -0.40 1.91
C TYR A 123 -6.35 -1.27 0.82
N TRP A 124 -5.16 -1.75 1.06
CA TRP A 124 -4.37 -2.52 0.10
C TRP A 124 -4.44 -4.00 0.37
N PHE A 125 -4.55 -4.77 -0.68
CA PHE A 125 -4.44 -6.21 -0.65
C PHE A 125 -3.37 -6.63 -1.66
N TYR A 126 -2.21 -7.02 -1.15
CA TYR A 126 -1.10 -7.56 -1.92
C TYR A 126 -1.18 -9.09 -1.93
N ILE A 127 -1.05 -9.70 -3.10
CA ILE A 127 -1.07 -11.14 -3.32
C ILE A 127 0.22 -11.51 -4.02
N GLY A 128 1.17 -12.08 -3.28
CA GLY A 128 2.44 -12.58 -3.80
C GLY A 128 2.34 -14.05 -4.19
N GLN A 129 2.96 -14.41 -5.31
CA GLN A 129 3.00 -15.75 -5.86
C GLN A 129 4.40 -16.37 -5.69
N LYS A 130 4.49 -17.68 -5.58
CA LYS A 130 5.75 -18.44 -5.53
C LYS A 130 6.68 -18.18 -6.74
N SER A 131 6.10 -17.78 -7.86
CA SER A 131 6.83 -17.37 -9.06
C SER A 131 7.52 -16.00 -8.95
N GLY A 132 7.35 -15.28 -7.84
CA GLY A 132 7.80 -13.91 -7.64
C GLY A 132 6.87 -12.85 -8.28
N ARG A 133 5.85 -13.26 -9.03
CA ARG A 133 4.80 -12.34 -9.51
C ARG A 133 3.92 -11.91 -8.35
N TYR A 134 3.30 -10.75 -8.50
CA TYR A 134 2.34 -10.26 -7.51
C TYR A 134 1.21 -9.45 -8.14
N THR A 135 0.14 -9.31 -7.40
CA THR A 135 -1.01 -8.46 -7.73
C THR A 135 -1.32 -7.57 -6.55
N VAL A 136 -1.56 -6.29 -6.79
CA VAL A 136 -1.96 -5.31 -5.77
C VAL A 136 -3.35 -4.79 -6.09
N LEU A 137 -4.22 -4.87 -5.11
CA LEU A 137 -5.59 -4.41 -5.19
C LEU A 137 -5.85 -3.34 -4.13
N GLU A 138 -6.63 -2.32 -4.47
CA GLU A 138 -7.24 -1.41 -3.52
C GLU A 138 -8.65 -1.90 -3.25
N ILE A 139 -8.93 -2.21 -1.99
CA ILE A 139 -10.21 -2.74 -1.54
C ILE A 139 -11.06 -1.60 -0.99
N PRO A 140 -12.33 -1.44 -1.38
CA PRO A 140 -13.23 -0.51 -0.71
C PRO A 140 -13.28 -0.77 0.80
N LYS A 141 -13.29 0.31 1.59
CA LYS A 141 -13.28 0.24 3.06
C LYS A 141 -14.35 -0.72 3.61
N GLU A 142 -15.54 -0.65 3.03
CA GLU A 142 -16.71 -1.42 3.44
C GLU A 142 -16.57 -2.92 3.17
N LEU A 143 -15.77 -3.28 2.16
CA LEU A 143 -15.49 -4.67 1.79
C LEU A 143 -14.25 -5.23 2.49
N SER A 144 -13.36 -4.37 3.00
CA SER A 144 -12.07 -4.78 3.55
C SER A 144 -12.19 -5.87 4.62
N PRO A 145 -13.07 -5.80 5.64
CA PRO A 145 -13.19 -6.87 6.63
C PRO A 145 -13.58 -8.21 6.00
N GLN A 146 -14.55 -8.21 5.07
CA GLN A 146 -15.04 -9.42 4.43
C GLN A 146 -13.98 -10.07 3.54
N VAL A 147 -13.17 -9.26 2.83
CA VAL A 147 -12.08 -9.76 2.00
C VAL A 147 -10.97 -10.36 2.88
N ILE A 148 -10.64 -9.70 4.00
CA ILE A 148 -9.66 -10.20 4.98
C ILE A 148 -10.11 -11.55 5.54
N ASP A 149 -11.36 -11.65 6.01
CA ASP A 149 -11.89 -12.90 6.58
C ASP A 149 -11.89 -14.02 5.54
N LYS A 150 -12.33 -13.73 4.32
CA LYS A 150 -12.29 -14.72 3.22
C LYS A 150 -10.87 -15.15 2.87
N ALA A 151 -9.94 -14.21 2.81
CA ALA A 151 -8.53 -14.51 2.56
C ALA A 151 -7.93 -15.38 3.68
N LYS A 152 -8.19 -15.06 4.95
CA LYS A 152 -7.75 -15.85 6.10
C LYS A 152 -8.32 -17.27 6.06
N ALA A 153 -9.62 -17.41 5.79
CA ALA A 153 -10.25 -18.72 5.64
C ALA A 153 -9.65 -19.53 4.48
N THR A 154 -9.19 -18.87 3.41
CA THR A 154 -8.67 -19.53 2.21
C THR A 154 -7.17 -19.83 2.29
N PHE A 155 -6.38 -18.89 2.81
CA PHE A 155 -4.91 -18.95 2.77
C PHE A 155 -4.24 -19.19 4.13
N GLY A 156 -5.02 -19.14 5.25
CA GLY A 156 -4.52 -19.42 6.60
C GLY A 156 -3.35 -18.48 7.00
N ASP A 157 -2.28 -19.09 7.51
CA ASP A 157 -1.09 -18.38 8.01
C ASP A 157 -0.32 -17.58 6.95
N ARG A 158 -0.66 -17.74 5.68
CA ARG A 158 -0.09 -16.94 4.58
C ARG A 158 -0.66 -15.52 4.53
N VAL A 159 -1.71 -15.22 5.32
CA VAL A 159 -2.32 -13.89 5.40
C VAL A 159 -1.73 -13.14 6.59
N SER A 160 -1.31 -11.92 6.34
CA SER A 160 -0.89 -10.97 7.37
C SER A 160 -1.59 -9.63 7.22
N GLU A 161 -1.90 -9.00 8.35
CA GLU A 161 -2.32 -7.60 8.42
C GLU A 161 -1.17 -6.77 8.96
N TYR A 162 -0.80 -5.72 8.24
CA TYR A 162 0.29 -4.86 8.65
C TYR A 162 -0.26 -3.69 9.50
N PRO A 163 0.21 -3.51 10.74
CA PRO A 163 -0.22 -2.41 11.59
C PRO A 163 0.46 -1.11 11.12
N THR A 164 -0.17 -0.41 10.19
CA THR A 164 0.32 0.87 9.68
C THR A 164 0.42 1.90 10.78
N GLN A 165 1.59 2.53 10.91
CA GLN A 165 1.81 3.66 11.80
C GLN A 165 1.87 4.95 10.99
N GLN A 166 1.07 5.94 11.41
CA GLN A 166 1.02 7.27 10.78
C GLN A 166 1.82 8.26 11.62
N GLY A 167 2.59 9.11 10.95
CA GLY A 167 3.29 10.20 11.60
C GLY A 167 2.34 11.31 12.05
N GLU A 168 2.59 11.86 13.20
CA GLU A 168 1.86 12.98 13.76
C GLU A 168 2.44 14.32 13.29
N LYS A 169 1.62 15.39 13.35
CA LYS A 169 2.08 16.73 13.06
C LYS A 169 3.09 17.17 14.13
N ILE A 170 4.25 17.65 13.69
CA ILE A 170 5.28 18.23 14.56
C ILE A 170 5.21 19.74 14.47
N GLU A 171 5.25 20.44 15.60
CA GLU A 171 5.27 21.90 15.65
C GLU A 171 6.63 22.43 15.17
N LYS A 172 6.60 23.61 14.52
CA LYS A 172 7.79 24.19 13.86
C LYS A 172 8.91 24.59 14.82
N GLU A 173 8.56 24.91 16.07
CA GLU A 173 9.55 25.25 17.09
C GLU A 173 10.53 24.12 17.38
N THR A 174 10.06 22.87 17.31
CA THR A 174 10.87 21.67 17.47
C THR A 174 11.86 21.47 16.32
N LEU A 175 11.68 22.20 15.20
CA LEU A 175 12.43 21.99 13.96
C LEU A 175 13.47 23.08 13.66
N LYS A 176 13.59 24.12 14.52
CA LYS A 176 14.49 25.27 14.25
C LYS A 176 15.94 24.85 14.04
N ASP A 177 16.37 23.78 14.71
CA ASP A 177 17.74 23.27 14.63
C ASP A 177 17.99 22.29 13.48
N LEU A 178 16.93 21.87 12.75
CA LEU A 178 17.02 20.89 11.67
C LEU A 178 17.31 21.52 10.27
N GLN A 179 17.67 22.79 10.20
CA GLN A 179 17.92 23.50 8.94
C GLN A 179 19.34 23.23 8.41
N SER A 180 19.56 22.08 7.82
CA SER A 180 20.79 21.81 7.09
C SER A 180 20.59 21.94 5.58
N LYS A 181 21.59 22.50 4.88
CA LYS A 181 21.59 22.58 3.42
C LYS A 181 21.97 21.21 2.84
N HIS A 182 21.12 20.69 1.99
CA HIS A 182 21.36 19.45 1.28
C HIS A 182 21.04 19.64 -0.19
N SER A 183 21.73 18.90 -1.06
CA SER A 183 21.40 18.86 -2.48
C SER A 183 21.18 17.44 -2.95
N LEU A 184 20.21 17.28 -3.85
CA LEU A 184 20.02 16.06 -4.60
C LEU A 184 20.92 16.10 -5.83
N LYS A 185 21.81 15.13 -5.92
CA LYS A 185 22.43 14.73 -7.17
C LYS A 185 21.41 13.84 -7.88
N GLY A 186 20.90 14.28 -9.01
CA GLY A 186 19.87 13.49 -9.70
C GLY A 186 20.43 12.19 -10.26
N ASP A 187 20.31 11.08 -9.55
CA ASP A 187 20.47 9.78 -10.17
C ASP A 187 19.19 9.43 -10.96
N LYS A 188 19.39 8.96 -12.20
CA LYS A 188 18.28 8.56 -13.08
C LYS A 188 18.05 7.05 -13.09
N LYS A 189 18.87 6.30 -12.35
CA LYS A 189 18.84 4.84 -12.32
C LYS A 189 18.08 4.35 -11.07
N GLN A 190 17.64 3.13 -11.13
CA GLN A 190 17.24 2.39 -9.95
C GLN A 190 18.46 1.69 -9.38
N HIS A 191 18.58 1.71 -8.06
CA HIS A 191 19.57 0.94 -7.33
C HIS A 191 18.84 -0.17 -6.57
N PRO A 192 19.38 -1.38 -6.51
CA PRO A 192 18.80 -2.41 -5.67
C PRO A 192 18.83 -1.97 -4.21
N ILE A 193 17.81 -2.34 -3.46
CA ILE A 193 17.85 -2.17 -2.01
C ILE A 193 19.02 -3.02 -1.49
N PRO A 194 19.91 -2.43 -0.68
CA PRO A 194 21.08 -3.15 -0.20
C PRO A 194 20.69 -4.25 0.79
N GLU A 195 21.59 -5.18 0.99
CA GLU A 195 21.42 -6.26 1.98
C GLU A 195 21.36 -5.70 3.40
N ILE A 196 20.61 -6.40 4.27
CA ILE A 196 20.50 -6.06 5.68
C ILE A 196 21.83 -6.36 6.36
N LYS A 197 22.35 -5.39 7.11
CA LYS A 197 23.53 -5.58 7.94
C LYS A 197 23.14 -6.10 9.33
N PRO A 198 23.85 -7.09 9.90
CA PRO A 198 23.47 -7.67 11.18
C PRO A 198 23.46 -6.68 12.36
N ASP A 199 24.31 -5.65 12.29
CA ASP A 199 24.53 -4.64 13.34
C ASP A 199 23.79 -3.32 13.11
N LYS A 200 23.05 -3.19 12.01
CA LYS A 200 22.32 -1.97 11.65
C LYS A 200 20.86 -2.27 11.32
N ALA A 201 20.04 -1.24 11.42
CA ALA A 201 18.70 -1.23 10.83
C ALA A 201 18.78 -0.60 9.43
N LEU A 202 18.13 -1.22 8.45
CA LEU A 202 17.97 -0.65 7.11
C LEU A 202 16.66 0.13 7.04
N VAL A 203 16.72 1.42 6.78
CA VAL A 203 15.56 2.30 6.58
C VAL A 203 15.42 2.60 5.09
N VAL A 204 14.30 2.22 4.50
CA VAL A 204 13.95 2.48 3.10
C VAL A 204 12.80 3.48 3.07
N VAL A 205 12.95 4.57 2.32
CA VAL A 205 11.95 5.64 2.22
C VAL A 205 11.60 5.90 0.78
N VAL A 206 10.34 5.79 0.44
CA VAL A 206 9.82 6.10 -0.91
C VAL A 206 8.95 7.35 -0.83
N CYS A 207 9.20 8.28 -1.74
CA CYS A 207 8.34 9.43 -1.99
C CYS A 207 7.61 9.19 -3.32
N PRO A 208 6.37 8.67 -3.30
CA PRO A 208 5.64 8.32 -4.51
C PRO A 208 5.42 9.53 -5.42
N PRO A 209 5.36 9.37 -6.74
CA PRO A 209 4.99 10.46 -7.63
C PRO A 209 3.51 10.82 -7.43
N LEU A 210 3.19 12.13 -7.44
CA LEU A 210 1.80 12.57 -7.50
C LEU A 210 1.20 12.23 -8.88
N ALA A 211 -0.09 11.90 -8.88
CA ALA A 211 -0.86 11.67 -10.11
C ALA A 211 -0.94 12.94 -10.98
N ALA A 212 -0.98 14.13 -10.37
CA ALA A 212 -0.99 15.41 -11.09
C ALA A 212 0.44 15.83 -11.47
N ARG A 213 0.71 15.91 -12.76
CA ARG A 213 2.04 16.16 -13.37
C ARG A 213 2.66 17.54 -13.06
N THR A 214 1.98 18.48 -12.42
CA THR A 214 2.35 19.90 -12.43
C THR A 214 2.82 20.45 -11.09
N SER A 215 2.46 19.87 -9.97
CA SER A 215 2.71 20.40 -8.65
C SER A 215 3.92 19.74 -7.99
N GLY A 216 4.88 20.55 -7.55
CA GLY A 216 5.96 20.09 -6.67
C GLY A 216 7.21 19.53 -7.37
N LYS A 217 7.34 19.65 -8.71
CA LYS A 217 8.61 19.30 -9.37
C LYS A 217 9.76 20.11 -8.80
N GLY A 218 10.78 19.43 -8.27
CA GLY A 218 11.98 20.06 -7.72
C GLY A 218 11.93 20.36 -6.23
N ILE A 219 10.77 20.23 -5.57
CA ILE A 219 10.70 20.33 -4.11
C ILE A 219 11.39 19.12 -3.48
N GLN A 220 12.28 19.40 -2.55
CA GLN A 220 13.00 18.40 -1.78
C GLN A 220 12.32 18.19 -0.43
N TYR A 221 12.17 16.93 -0.07
CA TYR A 221 11.58 16.48 1.19
C TYR A 221 12.66 15.80 1.99
N LYS A 222 12.98 16.33 3.16
CA LYS A 222 13.99 15.77 4.04
C LYS A 222 13.37 14.77 4.99
N LEU A 223 14.08 13.68 5.27
CA LEU A 223 13.81 12.80 6.40
C LEU A 223 14.94 12.94 7.40
N HIS A 224 14.58 13.26 8.62
CA HIS A 224 15.47 13.31 9.77
C HIS A 224 15.27 12.07 10.63
N ALA A 225 16.35 11.53 11.17
CA ALA A 225 16.33 10.58 12.29
C ALA A 225 16.93 11.32 13.49
N ASN A 226 16.08 11.67 14.44
CA ASN A 226 16.37 12.64 15.50
C ASN A 226 16.84 13.99 14.88
N ASP A 227 18.07 14.39 15.13
CA ASP A 227 18.68 15.64 14.66
C ASP A 227 19.43 15.53 13.30
N LYS A 228 19.56 14.29 12.75
CA LYS A 228 20.36 14.05 11.54
C LYS A 228 19.47 13.83 10.32
N VAL A 229 19.82 14.45 9.19
CA VAL A 229 19.22 14.14 7.90
C VAL A 229 19.75 12.78 7.44
N VAL A 230 18.83 11.86 7.14
CA VAL A 230 19.13 10.48 6.72
C VAL A 230 18.65 10.19 5.31
N ALA A 231 17.75 11.03 4.78
CA ALA A 231 17.30 10.96 3.40
C ALA A 231 16.85 12.32 2.88
N VAL A 232 17.05 12.56 1.57
CA VAL A 232 16.48 13.68 0.85
C VAL A 232 15.84 13.18 -0.40
N ASN A 233 14.51 13.26 -0.48
CA ASN A 233 13.72 12.77 -1.59
C ASN A 233 13.05 13.91 -2.35
N LYS A 234 12.54 13.60 -3.53
CA LYS A 234 11.55 14.38 -4.29
C LYS A 234 10.48 13.39 -4.79
N GLN A 235 9.40 13.93 -5.30
CA GLN A 235 8.35 13.08 -5.88
C GLN A 235 8.91 12.12 -6.95
N GLY A 236 8.54 10.84 -6.83
CA GLY A 236 9.02 9.77 -7.70
C GLY A 236 10.45 9.32 -7.41
N THR A 237 10.95 9.54 -6.18
CA THR A 237 12.26 9.02 -5.77
C THR A 237 12.18 8.21 -4.48
N TYR A 238 13.22 7.41 -4.26
CA TYR A 238 13.45 6.68 -3.02
C TYR A 238 14.90 6.82 -2.58
N SER A 239 15.13 6.58 -1.31
CA SER A 239 16.44 6.49 -0.70
C SER A 239 16.47 5.44 0.40
N PHE A 240 17.65 5.06 0.82
CA PHE A 240 17.83 4.18 1.96
C PHE A 240 19.00 4.65 2.82
N ALA A 241 18.95 4.30 4.10
CA ALA A 241 20.00 4.57 5.06
C ALA A 241 20.17 3.42 6.06
N TYR A 242 21.39 3.20 6.52
CA TYR A 242 21.64 2.36 7.67
C TYR A 242 21.70 3.20 8.93
N LEU A 243 20.94 2.85 9.93
CA LEU A 243 20.92 3.48 11.25
C LEU A 243 21.36 2.48 12.32
N ASP A 244 21.89 3.00 13.42
CA ASP A 244 22.13 2.18 14.59
C ASP A 244 20.80 1.70 15.20
N PRO A 245 20.78 0.54 15.87
CA PRO A 245 19.59 0.15 16.63
C PRO A 245 19.27 1.18 17.73
N GLY A 246 17.99 1.43 17.98
CA GLY A 246 17.57 2.37 19.01
C GLY A 246 16.21 3.01 18.74
N ASP A 247 15.86 3.95 19.60
CA ASP A 247 14.64 4.73 19.50
C ASP A 247 14.87 6.02 18.70
N TYR A 248 14.02 6.25 17.70
CA TYR A 248 14.12 7.40 16.81
C TYR A 248 12.80 8.15 16.69
N LEU A 249 12.90 9.46 16.60
CA LEU A 249 11.87 10.30 16.03
C LEU A 249 12.25 10.54 14.56
N LEU A 250 11.57 9.85 13.63
CA LEU A 250 11.72 10.11 12.20
C LEU A 250 10.82 11.27 11.83
N VAL A 251 11.39 12.33 11.22
CA VAL A 251 10.65 13.54 10.84
C VAL A 251 10.77 13.80 9.35
N ALA A 252 9.66 13.66 8.64
CA ALA A 252 9.52 14.13 7.26
C ALA A 252 9.21 15.62 7.24
N GLN A 253 10.05 16.40 6.59
CA GLN A 253 9.98 17.86 6.57
C GLN A 253 9.80 18.41 5.16
N SER A 254 8.86 19.37 5.03
CA SER A 254 8.67 20.26 3.88
C SER A 254 8.15 21.62 4.36
N GLU A 255 7.00 22.12 3.88
CA GLU A 255 6.30 23.27 4.48
C GLU A 255 5.81 22.96 5.90
N ASN A 256 5.41 21.72 6.13
CA ASN A 256 5.05 21.14 7.43
C ASN A 256 6.08 20.10 7.85
N ALA A 257 5.87 19.52 9.01
CA ALA A 257 6.58 18.35 9.46
C ALA A 257 5.62 17.29 9.97
N SER A 258 5.98 16.03 9.69
CA SER A 258 5.28 14.84 10.18
C SER A 258 6.29 13.93 10.86
N GLY A 259 6.11 13.65 12.14
CA GLY A 259 7.01 12.86 12.97
C GLY A 259 6.42 11.52 13.36
N LEU A 260 7.24 10.49 13.35
CA LEU A 260 6.89 9.13 13.70
C LEU A 260 7.95 8.58 14.68
N LYS A 261 7.51 8.17 15.88
CA LYS A 261 8.38 7.47 16.83
C LYS A 261 8.48 6.00 16.42
N VAL A 262 9.70 5.52 16.27
CA VAL A 262 9.98 4.14 15.86
C VAL A 262 11.13 3.58 16.67
N LYS A 263 11.04 2.29 16.98
CA LYS A 263 12.16 1.51 17.51
C LYS A 263 12.76 0.71 16.36
N LEU A 264 14.02 0.92 16.10
CA LEU A 264 14.78 0.24 15.07
C LEU A 264 15.66 -0.84 15.74
N ASP A 265 15.53 -2.09 15.30
CA ASP A 265 16.32 -3.21 15.77
C ASP A 265 17.45 -3.54 14.78
N ALA A 266 18.56 -4.06 15.28
CA ALA A 266 19.65 -4.56 14.46
C ALA A 266 19.20 -5.73 13.58
N GLY A 267 19.73 -5.80 12.36
CA GLY A 267 19.42 -6.88 11.43
C GLY A 267 18.00 -6.86 10.86
N LYS A 268 17.29 -5.75 10.99
CA LYS A 268 15.93 -5.59 10.45
C LYS A 268 15.85 -4.46 9.42
N ASP A 269 14.87 -4.56 8.53
CA ASP A 269 14.51 -3.55 7.54
C ASP A 269 13.18 -2.89 7.91
N TYR A 270 13.08 -1.61 7.59
CA TYR A 270 11.92 -0.77 7.87
C TYR A 270 11.58 0.04 6.64
N TYR A 271 10.29 0.09 6.30
CA TYR A 271 9.79 0.68 5.07
C TYR A 271 8.83 1.82 5.36
N PHE A 272 9.07 2.96 4.70
CA PHE A 272 8.31 4.18 4.92
C PHE A 272 7.83 4.78 3.60
N LEU A 273 6.61 5.31 3.60
CA LEU A 273 6.11 6.20 2.57
C LEU A 273 6.16 7.63 3.08
N GLN A 274 6.82 8.48 2.30
CA GLN A 274 6.82 9.93 2.45
C GLN A 274 5.83 10.52 1.44
N ASN A 275 4.55 10.50 1.79
CA ASN A 275 3.50 11.02 0.94
C ASN A 275 3.57 12.54 0.86
N THR A 276 3.22 13.07 -0.31
CA THR A 276 3.22 14.51 -0.57
C THR A 276 1.85 14.94 -1.07
N PHE A 277 1.40 16.10 -0.61
CA PHE A 277 0.11 16.65 -0.97
C PHE A 277 0.19 18.18 -1.03
N MET A 278 -0.74 18.82 -1.74
CA MET A 278 -0.79 20.26 -1.83
C MET A 278 -1.20 20.87 -0.48
N GLY A 279 -0.40 21.75 0.05
CA GLY A 279 -0.75 22.63 1.16
C GLY A 279 -1.45 23.91 0.66
N VAL A 280 -1.58 24.91 1.52
CA VAL A 280 -2.21 26.19 1.14
C VAL A 280 -1.36 26.96 0.12
N TRP A 281 -0.04 27.01 0.33
CA TRP A 281 0.91 27.74 -0.52
C TRP A 281 2.00 26.84 -1.11
N LYS A 282 2.36 25.78 -0.45
CA LYS A 282 3.45 24.87 -0.82
C LYS A 282 3.03 23.41 -0.62
N MET A 283 3.88 22.53 -1.07
CA MET A 283 3.69 21.09 -0.86
C MET A 283 3.97 20.74 0.59
N ARG A 284 3.09 19.91 1.15
CA ARG A 284 3.21 19.28 2.47
C ARG A 284 3.62 17.85 2.35
N THR A 285 4.06 17.27 3.46
CA THR A 285 4.44 15.87 3.54
C THR A 285 3.83 15.20 4.75
N SER A 286 3.59 13.89 4.64
CA SER A 286 3.30 13.00 5.77
C SER A 286 4.21 11.79 5.69
N LEU A 287 4.52 11.20 6.83
CA LEU A 287 5.33 10.00 6.96
C LEU A 287 4.46 8.87 7.50
N SER A 288 4.60 7.68 6.95
CA SER A 288 3.97 6.48 7.48
C SER A 288 4.89 5.29 7.34
N GLN A 289 4.88 4.40 8.32
CA GLN A 289 5.49 3.09 8.23
C GLN A 289 4.49 2.13 7.58
N GLN A 290 4.95 1.37 6.60
CA GLN A 290 4.13 0.50 5.78
C GLN A 290 4.76 -0.89 5.67
N SER A 291 4.00 -1.84 5.17
CA SER A 291 4.53 -3.15 4.81
C SER A 291 5.59 -3.02 3.71
N ARG A 292 6.55 -3.93 3.74
CA ARG A 292 7.58 -4.05 2.71
C ARG A 292 6.97 -4.14 1.31
N GLU A 293 5.91 -4.91 1.17
CA GLU A 293 5.22 -5.22 -0.08
C GLU A 293 4.68 -3.96 -0.75
N ILE A 294 3.98 -3.13 0.00
CA ILE A 294 3.39 -1.88 -0.51
C ILE A 294 4.48 -0.88 -0.86
N VAL A 295 5.51 -0.73 -0.03
CA VAL A 295 6.60 0.19 -0.32
C VAL A 295 7.40 -0.26 -1.55
N LEU A 296 7.65 -1.57 -1.74
CA LEU A 296 8.29 -2.09 -2.94
C LEU A 296 7.45 -1.90 -4.20
N HIS A 297 6.12 -2.01 -4.10
CA HIS A 297 5.22 -1.69 -5.20
C HIS A 297 5.38 -0.22 -5.62
N GLU A 298 5.37 0.71 -4.67
CA GLU A 298 5.57 2.15 -4.92
C GLU A 298 6.99 2.46 -5.44
N LEU A 299 8.00 1.73 -4.94
CA LEU A 299 9.39 1.88 -5.36
C LEU A 299 9.60 1.48 -6.82
N SER A 300 8.84 0.52 -7.34
CA SER A 300 9.02 0.00 -8.69
C SER A 300 8.94 1.08 -9.79
N GLY A 301 8.24 2.21 -9.53
CA GLY A 301 8.16 3.37 -10.42
C GLY A 301 9.06 4.54 -10.02
N ALA A 302 9.82 4.43 -8.94
CA ALA A 302 10.65 5.49 -8.40
C ALA A 302 12.12 5.37 -8.84
N LYS A 303 12.85 6.49 -8.77
CA LYS A 303 14.29 6.57 -9.06
C LYS A 303 15.06 6.73 -7.75
N TYR A 304 16.28 6.26 -7.71
CA TYR A 304 17.12 6.47 -6.55
C TYR A 304 17.44 7.98 -6.36
N ALA A 305 17.34 8.45 -5.14
CA ALA A 305 17.73 9.80 -4.74
C ALA A 305 19.15 9.78 -4.19
N ASP A 306 20.12 10.12 -5.01
CA ASP A 306 21.48 10.40 -4.53
C ASP A 306 21.53 11.80 -3.95
N TRP A 307 21.95 11.94 -2.70
CA TRP A 307 22.00 13.22 -1.99
C TRP A 307 23.28 13.36 -1.18
N GLU A 308 23.71 14.59 -0.99
CA GLU A 308 24.88 14.91 -0.18
C GLU A 308 24.61 16.08 0.76
N ARG A 309 25.28 16.11 1.88
CA ARG A 309 25.33 17.27 2.75
C ARG A 309 26.25 18.32 2.12
N LYS A 310 25.74 19.56 2.00
CA LYS A 310 26.52 20.73 1.57
C LYS A 310 27.15 21.42 2.75
#